data_f296cf242594d4c285c8744547b3a083
#
_entry.id   f296cf242594d4c285c8744547b3a083
#
_cell.length_a   1.000
_cell.length_b   1.000
_cell.length_c   1.000
_cell.angle_alpha   90.00
_cell.angle_beta   90.00
_cell.angle_gamma   90.00
#
_symmetry.space_group_name_H-M   'P 1'
#
loop_
_entity.id
_entity.type
_entity.pdbx_description
1 polymer ?
#
loop_
_entity_poly.entity_id
_entity_poly.type
_entity_poly.pdbx_seq_one_letter_code
_entity_poly.pdbx_strand_id
1 'polypeptide(L)'
;PDITFPDFYDAYEDIGESSLDGALPWDTVRPVEYRTYHSIQTILPELQNLHDERAKTSPDFIYLLGQIERTRTLREKETLSLNELVVKQEREDSRREEFDAENMRLALKGLPLEEWKEDEDAEEDSTELVDEETILVGTEEEIEEEEEGDPLILESGRILVDFISLS
;
A
#
# COMPACT_ATOMS: atom_id res chain seq x y z
N PRO A 1 3.11 -10.03 13.84
CA PRO A 1 2.29 -9.07 14.57
C PRO A 1 0.85 -9.58 14.64
N ASP A 2 0.09 -9.17 15.67
CA ASP A 2 -1.29 -9.63 15.88
C ASP A 2 -2.29 -8.83 15.04
N ILE A 3 -1.96 -7.57 14.73
CA ILE A 3 -2.66 -6.72 13.76
C ILE A 3 -1.65 -6.30 12.71
N THR A 4 -1.97 -6.53 11.45
CA THR A 4 -1.10 -6.19 10.32
C THR A 4 -1.79 -5.14 9.45
N PHE A 5 -1.02 -4.18 8.97
CA PHE A 5 -1.47 -3.24 7.96
C PHE A 5 -1.17 -3.78 6.56
N PRO A 6 -1.96 -3.41 5.55
CA PRO A 6 -1.60 -3.68 4.16
C PRO A 6 -0.26 -3.04 3.84
N ASP A 7 0.60 -3.77 3.15
CA ASP A 7 1.91 -3.29 2.73
C ASP A 7 2.04 -3.47 1.20
N PHE A 8 2.79 -2.58 0.59
CA PHE A 8 3.10 -2.65 -0.84
C PHE A 8 3.76 -3.99 -1.21
N TYR A 9 4.56 -4.53 -0.29
CA TYR A 9 5.20 -5.85 -0.45
C TYR A 9 4.19 -7.01 -0.51
N ASP A 10 2.94 -6.82 -0.09
CA ASP A 10 1.87 -7.82 -0.23
C ASP A 10 1.52 -8.12 -1.70
N ALA A 11 1.89 -7.23 -2.63
CA ALA A 11 1.78 -7.46 -4.06
C ALA A 11 2.85 -8.41 -4.62
N TYR A 12 3.86 -8.76 -3.82
CA TYR A 12 5.00 -9.57 -4.23
C TYR A 12 4.97 -10.92 -3.52
N GLU A 13 4.67 -11.98 -4.24
CA GLU A 13 4.60 -13.34 -3.65
C GLU A 13 5.97 -13.96 -3.38
N ASP A 14 7.01 -13.53 -4.13
CA ASP A 14 8.33 -14.16 -4.15
C ASP A 14 9.44 -13.29 -3.51
N ILE A 15 9.09 -12.46 -2.55
CA ILE A 15 10.08 -11.65 -1.82
C ILE A 15 10.51 -12.37 -0.55
N GLY A 16 11.81 -12.55 -0.42
CA GLY A 16 12.44 -13.06 0.78
C GLY A 16 13.28 -14.31 0.53
N GLU A 17 14.15 -14.59 1.48
CA GLU A 17 15.08 -15.73 1.42
C GLU A 17 14.33 -17.07 1.32
N SER A 18 13.12 -17.16 1.87
CA SER A 18 12.30 -18.38 1.85
C SER A 18 11.77 -18.74 0.46
N SER A 19 11.73 -17.81 -0.47
CA SER A 19 11.29 -18.04 -1.87
C SER A 19 12.43 -18.50 -2.78
N LEU A 20 13.69 -18.42 -2.33
CA LEU A 20 14.84 -18.81 -3.14
C LEU A 20 14.97 -20.33 -3.24
N ASP A 21 15.37 -20.80 -4.45
CA ASP A 21 15.73 -22.19 -4.66
C ASP A 21 16.85 -22.62 -3.70
N GLY A 22 16.56 -23.58 -2.81
CA GLY A 22 17.50 -24.05 -1.82
C GLY A 22 17.53 -23.24 -0.52
N ALA A 23 16.54 -22.42 -0.28
CA ALA A 23 16.35 -21.73 1.00
C ALA A 23 16.43 -22.70 2.19
N LEU A 24 17.13 -22.30 3.22
CA LEU A 24 17.22 -23.10 4.45
C LEU A 24 15.87 -23.10 5.17
N PRO A 25 15.42 -24.25 5.71
CA PRO A 25 14.20 -24.29 6.49
C PRO A 25 14.34 -23.40 7.73
N TRP A 26 13.29 -22.68 8.07
CA TRP A 26 13.25 -21.83 9.24
C TRP A 26 13.54 -22.64 10.51
N ASP A 27 14.53 -22.21 11.29
CA ASP A 27 14.89 -22.87 12.53
C ASP A 27 13.92 -22.48 13.66
N THR A 28 13.28 -23.47 14.26
CA THR A 28 12.33 -23.26 15.36
C THR A 28 13.02 -23.41 16.69
N VAL A 29 13.18 -22.32 17.40
CA VAL A 29 13.68 -22.32 18.80
C VAL A 29 12.54 -22.61 19.77
N ARG A 30 12.83 -23.36 20.84
CA ARG A 30 11.86 -23.56 21.89
C ARG A 30 11.54 -22.24 22.60
N PRO A 31 10.27 -21.88 22.77
CA PRO A 31 9.93 -20.68 23.51
C PRO A 31 10.39 -20.80 24.97
N VAL A 32 10.96 -19.73 25.48
CA VAL A 32 11.34 -19.61 26.89
C VAL A 32 10.12 -19.14 27.69
N GLU A 33 9.93 -19.68 28.87
CA GLU A 33 8.90 -19.17 29.77
C GLU A 33 9.20 -17.71 30.13
N TYR A 34 8.25 -16.82 29.86
CA TYR A 34 8.35 -15.41 30.19
C TYR A 34 7.08 -14.93 30.90
N ARG A 35 7.25 -13.89 31.69
CA ARG A 35 6.13 -13.27 32.39
C ARG A 35 5.35 -12.40 31.41
N THR A 36 4.08 -12.75 31.19
CA THR A 36 3.16 -11.92 30.39
C THR A 36 2.64 -10.77 31.23
N TYR A 37 2.71 -9.57 30.67
CA TYR A 37 2.10 -8.36 31.22
C TYR A 37 0.89 -8.04 30.36
N HIS A 38 -0.24 -7.75 31.01
CA HIS A 38 -1.55 -7.52 30.39
C HIS A 38 -2.07 -8.74 29.62
N SER A 39 -3.36 -8.94 29.65
CA SER A 39 -4.03 -10.02 28.89
C SER A 39 -4.42 -9.55 27.50
N ILE A 40 -3.43 -9.12 26.68
CA ILE A 40 -3.65 -8.65 25.29
C ILE A 40 -4.50 -9.64 24.51
N GLN A 41 -4.23 -10.91 24.66
CA GLN A 41 -4.92 -11.99 23.97
C GLN A 41 -6.45 -11.99 24.16
N THR A 42 -6.95 -11.49 25.29
CA THR A 42 -8.38 -11.44 25.56
C THR A 42 -9.09 -10.28 24.88
N ILE A 43 -8.38 -9.17 24.65
CA ILE A 43 -8.92 -7.96 24.02
C ILE A 43 -8.55 -7.85 22.53
N LEU A 44 -7.61 -8.67 22.05
CA LEU A 44 -7.15 -8.67 20.67
C LEU A 44 -8.29 -8.79 19.63
N PRO A 45 -9.29 -9.67 19.78
CA PRO A 45 -10.39 -9.75 18.82
C PRO A 45 -11.20 -8.46 18.71
N GLU A 46 -11.37 -7.73 19.82
CA GLU A 46 -12.09 -6.47 19.85
C GLU A 46 -11.26 -5.35 19.18
N LEU A 47 -9.96 -5.29 19.47
CA LEU A 47 -9.04 -4.38 18.81
C LEU A 47 -9.03 -4.58 17.30
N GLN A 48 -8.99 -5.84 16.87
CA GLN A 48 -9.02 -6.20 15.46
C GLN A 48 -10.32 -5.76 14.79
N ASN A 49 -11.46 -6.00 15.43
CA ASN A 49 -12.76 -5.53 14.96
C ASN A 49 -12.80 -4.01 14.78
N LEU A 50 -12.35 -3.25 15.77
CA LEU A 50 -12.34 -1.79 15.73
C LEU A 50 -11.42 -1.28 14.61
N HIS A 51 -10.27 -1.89 14.44
CA HIS A 51 -9.38 -1.59 13.32
C HIS A 51 -10.03 -1.90 11.97
N ASP A 52 -10.59 -3.10 11.79
CA ASP A 52 -11.21 -3.53 10.54
C ASP A 52 -12.40 -2.62 10.13
N GLU A 53 -13.18 -2.14 11.08
CA GLU A 53 -14.26 -1.21 10.81
C GLU A 53 -13.74 0.16 10.32
N ARG A 54 -12.68 0.66 10.93
CA ARG A 54 -12.04 1.92 10.51
C ARG A 54 -11.36 1.77 9.15
N ALA A 55 -10.61 0.71 8.94
CA ALA A 55 -9.90 0.44 7.69
C ALA A 55 -10.85 0.38 6.48
N LYS A 56 -12.03 -0.22 6.65
CA LYS A 56 -13.05 -0.30 5.58
C LYS A 56 -13.61 1.06 5.16
N THR A 57 -13.56 2.05 6.03
CA THR A 57 -14.13 3.38 5.80
C THR A 57 -13.09 4.46 5.59
N SER A 58 -11.83 4.18 5.87
CA SER A 58 -10.72 5.13 5.71
C SER A 58 -10.40 5.32 4.23
N PRO A 59 -10.41 6.57 3.72
CA PRO A 59 -10.04 6.88 2.34
C PRO A 59 -8.62 6.40 1.99
N ASP A 60 -7.68 6.56 2.92
CA ASP A 60 -6.28 6.21 2.72
C ASP A 60 -6.06 4.70 2.63
N PHE A 61 -6.73 3.91 3.49
CA PHE A 61 -6.67 2.45 3.40
C PHE A 61 -7.33 1.92 2.12
N ILE A 62 -8.44 2.53 1.69
CA ILE A 62 -9.11 2.17 0.43
C ILE A 62 -8.18 2.43 -0.76
N TYR A 63 -7.51 3.58 -0.77
CA TYR A 63 -6.55 3.96 -1.79
C TYR A 63 -5.34 3.02 -1.81
N LEU A 64 -4.72 2.76 -0.65
CA LEU A 64 -3.58 1.85 -0.51
C LEU A 64 -3.89 0.44 -1.01
N LEU A 65 -5.04 -0.12 -0.61
CA LEU A 65 -5.47 -1.44 -1.09
C LEU A 65 -5.69 -1.46 -2.60
N GLY A 66 -6.25 -0.38 -3.17
CA GLY A 66 -6.40 -0.22 -4.61
C GLY A 66 -5.06 -0.18 -5.35
N GLN A 67 -4.04 0.48 -4.79
CA GLN A 67 -2.69 0.50 -5.35
C GLN A 67 -2.03 -0.88 -5.32
N ILE A 68 -2.11 -1.59 -4.19
CA ILE A 68 -1.58 -2.96 -4.05
C ILE A 68 -2.21 -3.89 -5.11
N GLU A 69 -3.52 -3.82 -5.31
CA GLU A 69 -4.22 -4.65 -6.29
C GLU A 69 -3.85 -4.30 -7.74
N ARG A 70 -3.67 -3.01 -8.06
CA ARG A 70 -3.16 -2.59 -9.38
C ARG A 70 -1.76 -3.12 -9.64
N THR A 71 -0.86 -2.98 -8.65
CA THR A 71 0.52 -3.50 -8.76
C THR A 71 0.52 -5.01 -8.98
N ARG A 72 -0.32 -5.75 -8.22
CA ARG A 72 -0.48 -7.20 -8.41
C ARG A 72 -0.93 -7.55 -9.83
N THR A 73 -1.96 -6.86 -10.32
CA THR A 73 -2.49 -7.06 -11.69
C THR A 73 -1.44 -6.77 -12.77
N LEU A 74 -0.63 -5.71 -12.59
CA LEU A 74 0.45 -5.39 -13.52
C LEU A 74 1.54 -6.46 -13.55
N ARG A 75 1.88 -7.03 -12.40
CA ARG A 75 2.88 -8.10 -12.29
C ARG A 75 2.40 -9.43 -12.83
N GLU A 76 1.11 -9.74 -12.74
CA GLU A 76 0.52 -10.92 -13.33
C GLU A 76 0.52 -10.90 -14.88
N LYS A 77 0.78 -9.74 -15.49
CA LYS A 77 0.95 -9.64 -16.93
C LYS A 77 2.28 -10.26 -17.35
N GLU A 78 2.25 -11.51 -17.80
CA GLU A 78 3.44 -12.25 -18.32
C GLU A 78 3.96 -11.69 -19.64
N THR A 79 3.18 -10.91 -20.37
CA THR A 79 3.51 -10.45 -21.72
C THR A 79 3.30 -8.95 -21.86
N LEU A 80 4.31 -8.27 -22.40
CA LEU A 80 4.23 -6.87 -22.77
C LEU A 80 4.07 -6.75 -24.30
N SER A 81 3.23 -5.79 -24.71
CA SER A 81 3.10 -5.47 -26.13
C SER A 81 4.34 -4.72 -26.61
N LEU A 82 4.87 -5.12 -27.78
CA LEU A 82 5.94 -4.36 -28.46
C LEU A 82 5.38 -3.29 -29.40
N ASN A 83 4.08 -3.14 -29.47
CA ASN A 83 3.44 -2.10 -30.28
C ASN A 83 3.41 -0.79 -29.46
N GLU A 84 4.14 0.21 -29.94
CA GLU A 84 4.26 1.52 -29.32
C GLU A 84 2.89 2.18 -29.01
N LEU A 85 1.95 2.10 -29.94
CA LEU A 85 0.62 2.68 -29.74
C LEU A 85 -0.15 1.99 -28.59
N VAL A 86 -0.01 0.68 -28.48
CA VAL A 86 -0.64 -0.09 -27.38
C VAL A 86 0.01 0.26 -26.05
N VAL A 87 1.33 0.35 -26.01
CA VAL A 87 2.07 0.71 -24.78
C VAL A 87 1.73 2.13 -24.33
N LYS A 88 1.67 3.10 -25.27
CA LYS A 88 1.26 4.47 -24.95
C LYS A 88 -0.16 4.51 -24.38
N GLN A 89 -1.08 3.76 -25.00
CA GLN A 89 -2.47 3.69 -24.51
C GLN A 89 -2.55 3.08 -23.11
N GLU A 90 -1.84 1.95 -22.88
CA GLU A 90 -1.83 1.29 -21.57
C GLU A 90 -1.25 2.20 -20.47
N ARG A 91 -0.21 3.00 -20.78
CA ARG A 91 0.36 3.97 -19.84
C ARG A 91 -0.62 5.11 -19.52
N GLU A 92 -1.29 5.62 -20.54
CA GLU A 92 -2.30 6.67 -20.36
C GLU A 92 -3.49 6.17 -19.53
N ASP A 93 -3.96 4.95 -19.82
CA ASP A 93 -5.04 4.32 -19.07
C ASP A 93 -4.64 4.12 -17.60
N SER A 94 -3.40 3.65 -17.33
CA SER A 94 -2.89 3.46 -15.96
C SER A 94 -2.77 4.78 -15.19
N ARG A 95 -2.24 5.83 -15.81
CA ARG A 95 -2.17 7.16 -15.19
C ARG A 95 -3.57 7.73 -14.90
N ARG A 96 -4.53 7.49 -15.78
CA ARG A 96 -5.89 7.93 -15.57
C ARG A 96 -6.58 7.21 -14.43
N GLU A 97 -6.36 5.90 -14.31
CA GLU A 97 -6.85 5.10 -13.18
C GLU A 97 -6.26 5.56 -11.85
N GLU A 98 -4.98 5.91 -11.83
CA GLU A 98 -4.30 6.43 -10.64
C GLU A 98 -4.85 7.80 -10.24
N PHE A 99 -4.95 8.72 -11.18
CA PHE A 99 -5.55 10.03 -10.99
C PHE A 99 -7.00 9.97 -10.50
N ASP A 100 -7.81 9.08 -11.08
CA ASP A 100 -9.21 8.89 -10.65
C ASP A 100 -9.27 8.31 -9.23
N ALA A 101 -8.35 7.42 -8.87
CA ALA A 101 -8.25 6.86 -7.53
C ALA A 101 -7.85 7.91 -6.49
N GLU A 102 -6.87 8.78 -6.83
CA GLU A 102 -6.48 9.89 -5.96
C GLU A 102 -7.60 10.90 -5.78
N ASN A 103 -8.25 11.31 -6.85
CA ASN A 103 -9.40 12.19 -6.77
C ASN A 103 -10.56 11.58 -5.95
N MET A 104 -10.74 10.26 -6.02
CA MET A 104 -11.70 9.58 -5.15
C MET A 104 -11.29 9.68 -3.68
N ARG A 105 -10.00 9.53 -3.36
CA ARG A 105 -9.45 9.70 -2.01
C ARG A 105 -9.69 11.13 -1.50
N LEU A 106 -9.33 12.13 -2.32
CA LEU A 106 -9.52 13.55 -2.00
C LEU A 106 -11.01 13.89 -1.78
N ALA A 107 -11.89 13.38 -2.65
CA ALA A 107 -13.34 13.57 -2.51
C ALA A 107 -13.87 13.01 -1.18
N LEU A 108 -13.43 11.81 -0.79
CA LEU A 108 -13.81 11.18 0.48
C LEU A 108 -13.27 11.93 1.70
N LYS A 109 -12.12 12.60 1.57
CA LYS A 109 -11.56 13.50 2.59
C LYS A 109 -12.21 14.88 2.61
N GLY A 110 -12.98 15.25 1.58
CA GLY A 110 -13.57 16.57 1.41
C GLY A 110 -12.56 17.63 0.98
N LEU A 111 -11.45 17.21 0.39
CA LEU A 111 -10.40 18.07 -0.16
C LEU A 111 -10.73 18.49 -1.61
N PRO A 112 -10.12 19.57 -2.13
CA PRO A 112 -10.28 19.97 -3.51
C PRO A 112 -9.76 18.87 -4.44
N LEU A 113 -10.47 18.63 -5.55
CA LEU A 113 -10.06 17.66 -6.55
C LEU A 113 -8.95 18.25 -7.42
N GLU A 114 -8.05 17.42 -7.86
CA GLU A 114 -7.04 17.79 -8.85
C GLU A 114 -7.62 17.83 -10.25
N GLU A 115 -7.07 18.68 -11.10
CA GLU A 115 -7.44 18.77 -12.51
C GLU A 115 -6.48 17.91 -13.33
N TRP A 116 -7.06 17.09 -14.22
CA TRP A 116 -6.26 16.30 -15.15
C TRP A 116 -5.43 17.22 -16.06
N LYS A 117 -4.12 17.05 -16.04
CA LYS A 117 -3.20 17.72 -16.97
C LYS A 117 -2.75 16.70 -18.02
N GLU A 118 -3.00 17.01 -19.29
CA GLU A 118 -2.39 16.25 -20.38
C GLU A 118 -0.91 16.66 -20.43
N ASP A 119 -0.01 15.71 -20.22
CA ASP A 119 1.42 15.96 -20.37
C ASP A 119 1.74 16.17 -21.85
N GLU A 120 2.02 17.42 -22.22
CA GLU A 120 2.52 17.76 -23.56
C GLU A 120 3.93 17.18 -23.81
N ASP A 121 4.64 16.79 -22.74
CA ASP A 121 6.03 16.30 -22.76
C ASP A 121 6.15 14.74 -22.83
N ALA A 122 5.06 14.01 -22.93
CA ALA A 122 5.06 12.54 -23.01
C ALA A 122 5.76 11.97 -24.27
N GLU A 123 6.24 12.84 -25.19
CA GLU A 123 6.95 12.42 -26.39
C GLU A 123 8.46 12.25 -26.20
N GLU A 124 9.10 12.85 -25.18
CA GLU A 124 10.56 12.80 -25.01
C GLU A 124 11.05 11.69 -24.08
N ASP A 125 10.20 11.11 -23.23
CA ASP A 125 10.61 10.11 -22.24
C ASP A 125 10.35 8.65 -22.66
N SER A 126 10.52 8.37 -23.96
CA SER A 126 10.33 7.01 -24.51
C SER A 126 11.47 6.03 -24.21
N THR A 127 12.48 6.41 -23.42
CA THR A 127 13.67 5.60 -23.14
C THR A 127 13.91 5.22 -21.70
N GLU A 128 13.18 5.77 -20.75
CA GLU A 128 13.20 5.24 -19.39
C GLU A 128 12.30 4.00 -19.33
N LEU A 129 12.95 2.84 -19.38
CA LEU A 129 12.39 1.62 -18.83
C LEU A 129 11.88 2.00 -17.44
N VAL A 130 10.61 1.74 -17.17
CA VAL A 130 10.04 1.94 -15.83
C VAL A 130 10.89 1.08 -14.90
N ASP A 131 11.92 1.68 -14.30
CA ASP A 131 12.70 1.03 -13.27
C ASP A 131 11.74 0.72 -12.12
N GLU A 132 11.78 -0.49 -11.62
CA GLU A 132 10.98 -0.93 -10.46
C GLU A 132 11.13 0.03 -9.25
N GLU A 133 12.22 0.81 -9.20
CA GLU A 133 12.46 1.85 -8.19
C GLU A 133 11.53 3.07 -8.32
N THR A 134 11.05 3.42 -9.52
CA THR A 134 10.18 4.60 -9.71
C THR A 134 8.77 4.36 -9.20
N ILE A 135 8.35 3.11 -9.07
CA ILE A 135 7.05 2.74 -8.46
C ILE A 135 7.10 2.83 -6.93
N LEU A 136 8.31 2.72 -6.33
CA LEU A 136 8.51 2.70 -4.89
C LEU A 136 8.80 4.07 -4.27
N VAL A 137 9.18 5.04 -5.08
CA VAL A 137 9.45 6.40 -4.62
C VAL A 137 8.34 7.26 -5.20
N GLY A 138 7.34 7.59 -4.38
CA GLY A 138 6.43 8.68 -4.70
C GLY A 138 7.25 9.89 -5.15
N THR A 139 6.85 10.56 -6.20
CA THR A 139 7.58 11.69 -6.76
C THR A 139 7.86 12.72 -5.66
N GLU A 140 9.00 13.39 -5.72
CA GLU A 140 9.43 14.40 -4.71
C GLU A 140 8.37 15.53 -4.51
N GLU A 141 7.37 15.63 -5.39
CA GLU A 141 6.22 16.54 -5.27
C GLU A 141 5.19 16.09 -4.22
N GLU A 142 5.13 14.80 -3.84
CA GLU A 142 4.25 14.32 -2.76
C GLU A 142 4.75 14.70 -1.35
N ILE A 143 5.96 15.23 -1.23
CA ILE A 143 6.57 15.60 0.06
C ILE A 143 5.99 16.89 0.64
N GLU A 144 5.29 17.72 -0.14
CA GLU A 144 4.69 18.97 0.36
C GLU A 144 3.30 18.81 1.00
N GLU A 145 2.65 17.65 0.93
CA GLU A 145 1.37 17.37 1.62
C GLU A 145 1.54 16.87 3.08
N GLU A 146 2.70 17.04 3.70
CA GLU A 146 3.06 16.55 5.04
C GLU A 146 2.31 17.17 6.23
N GLU A 147 1.22 17.90 6.07
CA GLU A 147 0.40 18.31 7.23
C GLU A 147 -0.59 17.22 7.71
N GLU A 148 -0.90 16.23 6.90
CA GLU A 148 -1.67 15.05 7.33
C GLU A 148 -0.70 13.92 7.66
N GLY A 149 -0.47 13.64 8.95
CA GLY A 149 0.44 12.59 9.39
C GLY A 149 0.14 11.23 8.74
N ASP A 150 1.17 10.42 8.53
CA ASP A 150 1.11 9.08 7.93
C ASP A 150 -0.12 8.28 8.43
N PRO A 151 -1.01 7.84 7.54
CA PRO A 151 -2.22 7.11 7.89
C PRO A 151 -1.97 5.87 8.75
N LEU A 152 -0.85 5.18 8.53
CA LEU A 152 -0.45 3.99 9.31
C LEU A 152 -0.05 4.37 10.73
N ILE A 153 0.66 5.49 10.90
CA ILE A 153 1.03 6.02 12.22
C ILE A 153 -0.22 6.46 12.98
N LEU A 154 -1.13 7.16 12.30
CA LEU A 154 -2.38 7.60 12.92
C LEU A 154 -3.25 6.42 13.36
N GLU A 155 -3.37 5.39 12.55
CA GLU A 155 -4.14 4.19 12.90
C GLU A 155 -3.46 3.41 14.03
N SER A 156 -2.13 3.30 14.04
CA SER A 156 -1.37 2.72 15.14
C SER A 156 -1.67 3.43 16.47
N GLY A 157 -1.74 4.76 16.42
CA GLY A 157 -2.13 5.57 17.57
C GLY A 157 -3.57 5.31 18.04
N ARG A 158 -4.51 5.14 17.11
CA ARG A 158 -5.92 4.80 17.44
C ARG A 158 -6.02 3.41 18.08
N ILE A 159 -5.32 2.41 17.55
CA ILE A 159 -5.27 1.07 18.14
C ILE A 159 -4.70 1.12 19.55
N LEU A 160 -3.67 1.95 19.79
CA LEU A 160 -3.12 2.13 21.14
C LEU A 160 -4.14 2.75 22.10
N VAL A 161 -4.90 3.74 21.66
CA VAL A 161 -5.98 4.36 22.47
C VAL A 161 -7.08 3.34 22.78
N ASP A 162 -7.48 2.53 21.80
CA ASP A 162 -8.45 1.45 22.00
C ASP A 162 -7.93 0.43 23.01
N PHE A 163 -6.66 0.04 22.90
CA PHE A 163 -6.02 -0.87 23.85
C PHE A 163 -6.07 -0.31 25.30
N ILE A 164 -5.74 0.97 25.48
CA ILE A 164 -5.79 1.61 26.80
C ILE A 164 -7.23 1.64 27.33
N SER A 165 -8.21 1.82 26.45
CA SER A 165 -9.62 1.92 26.82
C SER A 165 -10.24 0.56 27.19
N LEU A 166 -9.73 -0.54 26.65
CA LEU A 166 -10.20 -1.91 26.87
C LEU A 166 -9.43 -2.65 27.97
N SER A 167 -8.29 -2.14 28.39
CA SER A 167 -7.43 -2.74 29.44
C SER A 167 -7.74 -2.20 30.83
#